data_3de210c4580892e12970e45063b5645c
#
_entry.id   3de210c4580892e12970e45063b5645c
#
_cell.length_a   1.000
_cell.length_b   1.000
_cell.length_c   1.000
_cell.angle_alpha   90.00
_cell.angle_beta   90.00
_cell.angle_gamma   90.00
#
_symmetry.space_group_name_H-M   'P 1'
#
loop_
_entity.id
_entity.type
_entity.pdbx_description
1 polymer ?
#
loop_
_entity_poly.entity_id
_entity_poly.type
_entity_poly.pdbx_seq_one_letter_code
_entity_poly.pdbx_strand_id
1 'polypeptide(L)'
;MFIGIDGGGTKTTAALCTAKGEILAAATSDASNPLSRPWSHVEQTLRQLIEGLLLSSGRQREEVETIVFGLAGADREEVKELIASAFDAEFEGRLVLDNDAMTALYAGTWGEPGVVLIVGTGSIAYGVSRDEKRCRVGGWGYLLGDEGSGFSLGRDALIACLRHYDGRGPKTLLTELLLSHYGVSDPGKLIHLVYSAENQRKQISELSRVLLTAAEQGDEAACRLVEQAADALAELASTCLAKLAEPLPVVLAGGLLSSDNPLQRQVKARLSTMAAVVLPSVPPVAGALVMALKSRRLAVDEACRERIRCSWPKQGKG
;
A
#
# COMPACT_ATOMS: atom_id res chain seq x y z
N MET A 1 -16.48 12.56 16.68
CA MET A 1 -15.44 11.54 16.48
C MET A 1 -15.24 11.29 15.00
N PHE A 2 -14.07 10.78 14.60
CA PHE A 2 -13.71 10.54 13.21
C PHE A 2 -13.17 9.12 13.06
N ILE A 3 -13.68 8.38 12.10
CA ILE A 3 -13.22 7.03 11.78
C ILE A 3 -12.51 7.06 10.42
N GLY A 4 -11.31 6.51 10.37
CA GLY A 4 -10.59 6.22 9.13
C GLY A 4 -10.44 4.72 8.95
N ILE A 5 -10.70 4.23 7.74
CA ILE A 5 -10.49 2.84 7.34
C ILE A 5 -9.58 2.83 6.12
N ASP A 6 -8.51 2.02 6.20
CA ASP A 6 -7.59 1.75 5.11
C ASP A 6 -7.63 0.26 4.79
N GLY A 7 -8.18 -0.10 3.64
CA GLY A 7 -8.44 -1.49 3.29
C GLY A 7 -7.84 -1.88 1.94
N GLY A 8 -6.94 -2.83 1.98
CA GLY A 8 -6.24 -3.35 0.82
C GLY A 8 -6.50 -4.83 0.54
N GLY A 9 -5.70 -5.39 -0.36
CA GLY A 9 -5.77 -6.81 -0.75
C GLY A 9 -5.19 -7.80 0.27
N THR A 10 -4.60 -7.32 1.37
CA THR A 10 -3.93 -8.18 2.36
C THR A 10 -4.51 -8.04 3.76
N LYS A 11 -4.85 -6.82 4.15
CA LYS A 11 -5.39 -6.49 5.47
C LYS A 11 -6.22 -5.21 5.39
N THR A 12 -7.04 -4.97 6.42
CA THR A 12 -7.81 -3.74 6.63
C THR A 12 -7.46 -3.20 8.01
N THR A 13 -7.12 -1.93 8.10
CA THR A 13 -6.87 -1.24 9.38
C THR A 13 -7.87 -0.12 9.54
N ALA A 14 -8.45 -0.01 10.72
CA ALA A 14 -9.37 1.07 11.07
C ALA A 14 -8.89 1.77 12.34
N ALA A 15 -9.15 3.07 12.44
CA ALA A 15 -8.84 3.85 13.62
C ALA A 15 -9.90 4.91 13.88
N LEU A 16 -10.09 5.26 15.16
CA LEU A 16 -11.01 6.28 15.63
C LEU A 16 -10.24 7.37 16.37
N CYS A 17 -10.49 8.62 16.03
CA CYS A 17 -9.84 9.76 16.69
C CYS A 17 -10.83 10.87 17.09
N THR A 18 -10.34 11.75 17.95
CA THR A 18 -11.02 13.03 18.29
C THR A 18 -10.82 14.08 17.19
N ALA A 19 -11.59 15.17 17.22
CA ALA A 19 -11.41 16.34 16.35
C ALA A 19 -10.01 17.00 16.48
N LYS A 20 -9.27 16.68 17.54
CA LYS A 20 -7.89 17.18 17.76
C LYS A 20 -6.82 16.19 17.29
N GLY A 21 -7.19 15.05 16.72
CA GLY A 21 -6.27 14.03 16.20
C GLY A 21 -5.78 13.00 17.24
N GLU A 22 -6.33 12.96 18.45
CA GLU A 22 -6.00 11.94 19.43
C GLU A 22 -6.65 10.60 19.05
N ILE A 23 -5.85 9.56 18.86
CA ILE A 23 -6.31 8.20 18.51
C ILE A 23 -6.85 7.53 19.77
N LEU A 24 -8.13 7.19 19.77
CA LEU A 24 -8.80 6.53 20.88
C LEU A 24 -8.82 5.01 20.75
N ALA A 25 -8.90 4.51 19.52
CA ALA A 25 -8.89 3.08 19.22
C ALA A 25 -8.32 2.84 17.83
N ALA A 26 -7.70 1.67 17.64
CA ALA A 26 -7.29 1.16 16.34
C ALA A 26 -7.37 -0.36 16.32
N ALA A 27 -7.76 -0.94 15.19
CA ALA A 27 -7.90 -2.37 14.99
C ALA A 27 -7.49 -2.76 13.57
N THR A 28 -7.07 -4.02 13.40
CA THR A 28 -6.73 -4.60 12.10
C THR A 28 -7.49 -5.90 11.91
N SER A 29 -7.97 -6.16 10.71
CA SER A 29 -8.69 -7.36 10.31
C SER A 29 -8.24 -7.82 8.92
N ASP A 30 -8.94 -8.80 8.35
CA ASP A 30 -8.69 -9.37 7.03
C ASP A 30 -8.81 -8.34 5.89
N ALA A 31 -8.39 -8.77 4.70
CA ALA A 31 -8.48 -7.99 3.47
C ALA A 31 -9.93 -7.60 3.14
N SER A 32 -10.15 -6.34 2.78
CA SER A 32 -11.45 -5.78 2.37
C SER A 32 -11.47 -5.25 0.93
N ASN A 33 -10.65 -5.82 0.03
CA ASN A 33 -10.72 -5.46 -1.38
C ASN A 33 -11.88 -6.20 -2.06
N PRO A 34 -12.97 -5.51 -2.48
CA PRO A 34 -14.15 -6.12 -3.09
C PRO A 34 -13.89 -6.78 -4.44
N LEU A 35 -12.76 -6.47 -5.08
CA LEU A 35 -12.37 -7.08 -6.36
C LEU A 35 -11.74 -8.46 -6.18
N SER A 36 -11.34 -8.83 -4.97
CA SER A 36 -10.66 -10.10 -4.66
C SER A 36 -11.34 -10.91 -3.56
N ARG A 37 -12.38 -10.38 -2.94
CA ARG A 37 -13.16 -11.02 -1.87
C ARG A 37 -14.66 -10.87 -2.14
N PRO A 38 -15.51 -11.82 -1.75
CA PRO A 38 -16.96 -11.68 -1.78
C PRO A 38 -17.40 -10.45 -0.96
N TRP A 39 -18.37 -9.70 -1.47
CA TRP A 39 -18.86 -8.48 -0.80
C TRP A 39 -19.34 -8.75 0.64
N SER A 40 -20.05 -9.84 0.87
CA SER A 40 -20.53 -10.22 2.20
C SER A 40 -19.39 -10.35 3.22
N HIS A 41 -18.24 -10.86 2.83
CA HIS A 41 -17.06 -10.93 3.69
C HIS A 41 -16.46 -9.53 3.94
N VAL A 42 -16.38 -8.69 2.91
CA VAL A 42 -15.89 -7.31 3.02
C VAL A 42 -16.77 -6.50 3.96
N GLU A 43 -18.07 -6.54 3.75
CA GLU A 43 -19.05 -5.84 4.58
C GLU A 43 -18.96 -6.29 6.06
N GLN A 44 -18.92 -7.59 6.30
CA GLN A 44 -18.78 -8.13 7.67
C GLN A 44 -17.47 -7.66 8.33
N THR A 45 -16.37 -7.69 7.63
CA THR A 45 -15.06 -7.21 8.10
C THR A 45 -15.12 -5.74 8.50
N LEU A 46 -15.73 -4.89 7.66
CA LEU A 46 -15.86 -3.46 7.91
C LEU A 46 -16.78 -3.18 9.12
N ARG A 47 -17.92 -3.88 9.22
CA ARG A 47 -18.83 -3.75 10.35
C ARG A 47 -18.18 -4.15 11.68
N GLN A 48 -17.48 -5.29 11.71
CA GLN A 48 -16.77 -5.75 12.91
C GLN A 48 -15.67 -4.78 13.34
N LEU A 49 -14.94 -4.17 12.39
CA LEU A 49 -13.95 -3.15 12.71
C LEU A 49 -14.59 -1.91 13.32
N ILE A 50 -15.66 -1.39 12.73
CA ILE A 50 -16.37 -0.19 13.22
C ILE A 50 -16.92 -0.44 14.63
N GLU A 51 -17.63 -1.56 14.84
CA GLU A 51 -18.19 -1.94 16.13
C GLU A 51 -17.10 -2.13 17.20
N GLY A 52 -15.99 -2.80 16.83
CA GLY A 52 -14.84 -2.98 17.72
C GLY A 52 -14.18 -1.66 18.14
N LEU A 53 -14.06 -0.68 17.24
CA LEU A 53 -13.54 0.65 17.57
C LEU A 53 -14.47 1.39 18.54
N LEU A 54 -15.78 1.39 18.30
CA LEU A 54 -16.77 2.05 19.15
C LEU A 54 -16.81 1.41 20.55
N LEU A 55 -16.86 0.08 20.61
CA LEU A 55 -16.87 -0.65 21.88
C LEU A 55 -15.59 -0.40 22.70
N SER A 56 -14.42 -0.52 22.09
CA SER A 56 -13.14 -0.37 22.80
C SER A 56 -12.87 1.06 23.26
N SER A 57 -13.45 2.06 22.58
CA SER A 57 -13.33 3.47 22.95
C SER A 57 -14.45 3.96 23.88
N GLY A 58 -15.48 3.14 24.14
CA GLY A 58 -16.66 3.53 24.90
C GLY A 58 -17.51 4.60 24.22
N ARG A 59 -17.46 4.67 22.87
CA ARG A 59 -18.16 5.68 22.07
C ARG A 59 -19.37 5.10 21.36
N GLN A 60 -20.33 5.99 21.06
CA GLN A 60 -21.55 5.64 20.34
C GLN A 60 -21.44 6.03 18.87
N ARG A 61 -22.21 5.36 18.01
CA ARG A 61 -22.20 5.61 16.56
C ARG A 61 -22.65 7.03 16.19
N GLU A 62 -23.55 7.59 16.96
CA GLU A 62 -24.09 8.94 16.82
C GLU A 62 -23.03 10.04 17.06
N GLU A 63 -21.97 9.72 17.82
CA GLU A 63 -20.84 10.62 18.05
C GLU A 63 -19.86 10.68 16.87
N VAL A 64 -20.01 9.79 15.86
CA VAL A 64 -19.16 9.76 14.66
C VAL A 64 -19.63 10.84 13.69
N GLU A 65 -18.82 11.86 13.49
CA GLU A 65 -19.09 12.99 12.60
C GLU A 65 -18.71 12.69 11.14
N THR A 66 -17.71 11.85 10.94
CA THR A 66 -17.30 11.38 9.60
C THR A 66 -16.63 10.02 9.70
N ILE A 67 -16.95 9.15 8.75
CA ILE A 67 -16.25 7.90 8.49
C ILE A 67 -15.71 7.92 7.06
N VAL A 68 -14.43 7.56 6.91
CA VAL A 68 -13.76 7.44 5.61
C VAL A 68 -13.46 5.98 5.33
N PHE A 69 -13.90 5.51 4.17
CA PHE A 69 -13.52 4.23 3.61
C PHE A 69 -12.50 4.46 2.48
N GLY A 70 -11.23 4.26 2.75
CA GLY A 70 -10.14 4.23 1.77
C GLY A 70 -9.86 2.79 1.37
N LEU A 71 -10.55 2.28 0.35
CA LEU A 71 -10.49 0.87 -0.01
C LEU A 71 -9.90 0.66 -1.40
N ALA A 72 -9.07 -0.37 -1.54
CA ALA A 72 -8.58 -0.79 -2.84
C ALA A 72 -9.74 -1.07 -3.82
N GLY A 73 -9.72 -0.40 -4.98
CA GLY A 73 -10.77 -0.52 -5.99
C GLY A 73 -11.98 0.39 -5.78
N ALA A 74 -12.03 1.20 -4.72
CA ALA A 74 -13.12 2.16 -4.49
C ALA A 74 -13.07 3.41 -5.39
N ASP A 75 -12.21 3.44 -6.39
CA ASP A 75 -12.27 4.35 -7.53
C ASP A 75 -13.33 3.95 -8.57
N ARG A 76 -13.86 2.72 -8.48
CA ARG A 76 -14.92 2.18 -9.34
C ARG A 76 -16.29 2.49 -8.76
N GLU A 77 -17.21 2.92 -9.63
CA GLU A 77 -18.55 3.32 -9.21
C GLU A 77 -19.33 2.17 -8.57
N GLU A 78 -19.21 0.96 -9.12
CA GLU A 78 -19.88 -0.23 -8.58
C GLU A 78 -19.45 -0.55 -7.13
N VAL A 79 -18.18 -0.29 -6.79
CA VAL A 79 -17.68 -0.48 -5.43
C VAL A 79 -18.19 0.61 -4.49
N LYS A 80 -18.27 1.85 -4.95
CA LYS A 80 -18.85 2.95 -4.18
C LYS A 80 -20.31 2.70 -3.86
N GLU A 81 -21.10 2.25 -4.86
CA GLU A 81 -22.51 1.90 -4.68
C GLU A 81 -22.71 0.78 -3.65
N LEU A 82 -21.86 -0.27 -3.66
CA LEU A 82 -21.91 -1.33 -2.66
C LEU A 82 -21.67 -0.79 -1.25
N ILE A 83 -20.63 0.05 -1.06
CA ILE A 83 -20.31 0.64 0.24
C ILE A 83 -21.42 1.58 0.70
N ALA A 84 -21.89 2.47 -0.17
CA ALA A 84 -22.97 3.41 0.13
C ALA A 84 -24.25 2.66 0.53
N SER A 85 -24.68 1.66 -0.25
CA SER A 85 -25.87 0.86 0.05
C SER A 85 -25.80 0.15 1.42
N ALA A 86 -24.59 -0.26 1.86
CA ALA A 86 -24.42 -0.94 3.12
C ALA A 86 -24.36 -0.01 4.34
N PHE A 87 -23.84 1.22 4.17
CA PHE A 87 -23.49 2.08 5.29
C PHE A 87 -24.20 3.45 5.32
N ASP A 88 -24.85 3.89 4.22
CA ASP A 88 -25.47 5.22 4.16
C ASP A 88 -26.58 5.40 5.21
N ALA A 89 -27.40 4.39 5.43
CA ALA A 89 -28.46 4.47 6.44
C ALA A 89 -27.92 4.68 7.87
N GLU A 90 -26.70 4.22 8.13
CA GLU A 90 -26.06 4.33 9.45
C GLU A 90 -25.23 5.61 9.62
N PHE A 91 -24.69 6.11 8.52
CA PHE A 91 -23.77 7.25 8.49
C PHE A 91 -24.21 8.35 7.52
N GLU A 92 -25.52 8.57 7.35
CA GLU A 92 -26.09 9.53 6.42
C GLU A 92 -25.41 10.90 6.49
N GLY A 93 -24.89 11.39 5.34
CA GLY A 93 -24.16 12.66 5.23
C GLY A 93 -22.81 12.70 5.94
N ARG A 94 -22.33 11.53 6.45
CA ARG A 94 -21.07 11.40 7.19
C ARG A 94 -20.08 10.45 6.51
N LEU A 95 -20.47 9.86 5.39
CA LEU A 95 -19.69 8.88 4.64
C LEU A 95 -18.78 9.57 3.63
N VAL A 96 -17.51 9.20 3.60
CA VAL A 96 -16.52 9.61 2.59
C VAL A 96 -15.90 8.35 2.00
N LEU A 97 -15.94 8.22 0.68
CA LEU A 97 -15.42 7.06 -0.05
C LEU A 97 -14.25 7.49 -0.94
N ASP A 98 -13.15 6.79 -0.83
CA ASP A 98 -12.00 7.00 -1.72
C ASP A 98 -11.18 5.69 -1.85
N ASN A 99 -10.16 5.69 -2.71
CA ASN A 99 -9.27 4.56 -2.83
C ASN A 99 -8.16 4.56 -1.75
N ASP A 100 -7.52 3.41 -1.56
CA ASP A 100 -6.42 3.20 -0.62
C ASP A 100 -5.15 4.00 -0.98
N ALA A 101 -4.99 4.43 -2.23
CA ALA A 101 -3.89 5.29 -2.61
C ALA A 101 -4.01 6.70 -2.00
N MET A 102 -5.24 7.20 -1.81
CA MET A 102 -5.47 8.47 -1.14
C MET A 102 -5.12 8.43 0.35
N THR A 103 -5.42 7.32 1.03
CA THR A 103 -5.02 7.14 2.43
C THR A 103 -3.51 7.12 2.56
N ALA A 104 -2.82 6.40 1.68
CA ALA A 104 -1.36 6.36 1.65
C ALA A 104 -0.74 7.73 1.30
N LEU A 105 -1.30 8.47 0.34
CA LEU A 105 -0.87 9.82 0.00
C LEU A 105 -0.97 10.75 1.21
N TYR A 106 -2.13 10.79 1.85
CA TYR A 106 -2.39 11.73 2.94
C TYR A 106 -1.70 11.33 4.26
N ALA A 107 -1.29 10.08 4.42
CA ALA A 107 -0.36 9.69 5.49
C ALA A 107 1.02 10.37 5.36
N GLY A 108 1.46 10.63 4.12
CA GLY A 108 2.72 11.32 3.84
C GLY A 108 2.60 12.83 3.76
N THR A 109 1.52 13.34 3.15
CA THR A 109 1.36 14.78 2.88
C THR A 109 0.48 15.51 3.90
N TRP A 110 -0.15 14.79 4.82
CA TRP A 110 -1.09 15.35 5.80
C TRP A 110 -2.27 16.07 5.14
N GLY A 111 -2.75 15.52 4.03
CA GLY A 111 -3.87 16.04 3.29
C GLY A 111 -3.54 17.15 2.30
N GLU A 112 -2.26 17.39 2.04
CA GLU A 112 -1.80 18.29 0.99
C GLU A 112 -1.66 17.56 -0.35
N PRO A 113 -1.68 18.28 -1.49
CA PRO A 113 -1.44 17.72 -2.81
C PRO A 113 -0.11 17.00 -2.91
N GLY A 114 -0.05 15.96 -3.75
CA GLY A 114 1.15 15.16 -3.93
C GLY A 114 0.94 13.97 -4.86
N VAL A 115 1.99 13.22 -5.04
CA VAL A 115 1.98 11.91 -5.72
C VAL A 115 2.36 10.84 -4.70
N VAL A 116 1.69 9.70 -4.71
CA VAL A 116 2.11 8.51 -3.96
C VAL A 116 2.54 7.43 -4.94
N LEU A 117 3.68 6.82 -4.68
CA LEU A 117 4.16 5.60 -5.33
C LEU A 117 4.00 4.45 -4.35
N ILE A 118 3.06 3.56 -4.63
CA ILE A 118 2.77 2.39 -3.79
C ILE A 118 3.39 1.16 -4.43
N VAL A 119 4.26 0.47 -3.68
CA VAL A 119 4.89 -0.76 -4.13
C VAL A 119 4.73 -1.86 -3.07
N GLY A 120 3.90 -2.83 -3.41
CA GLY A 120 3.64 -4.03 -2.64
C GLY A 120 3.68 -5.26 -3.54
N THR A 121 2.63 -6.10 -3.52
CA THR A 121 2.45 -7.20 -4.49
C THR A 121 2.33 -6.67 -5.93
N GLY A 122 1.68 -5.51 -6.12
CA GLY A 122 1.64 -4.72 -7.36
C GLY A 122 2.31 -3.38 -7.19
N SER A 123 2.27 -2.53 -8.22
CA SER A 123 2.82 -1.17 -8.22
C SER A 123 1.89 -0.17 -8.90
N ILE A 124 1.78 1.04 -8.33
CA ILE A 124 0.95 2.13 -8.86
C ILE A 124 1.49 3.48 -8.41
N ALA A 125 1.41 4.48 -9.27
CA ALA A 125 1.52 5.88 -8.89
C ALA A 125 0.14 6.55 -8.97
N TYR A 126 -0.22 7.30 -7.94
CA TYR A 126 -1.46 8.06 -7.86
C TYR A 126 -1.18 9.46 -7.36
N GLY A 127 -1.85 10.48 -7.90
CA GLY A 127 -1.57 11.85 -7.52
C GLY A 127 -2.79 12.75 -7.55
N VAL A 128 -2.72 13.81 -6.75
CA VAL A 128 -3.71 14.89 -6.67
C VAL A 128 -3.00 16.23 -6.72
N SER A 129 -3.44 17.11 -7.62
CA SER A 129 -2.95 18.49 -7.76
C SER A 129 -3.68 19.45 -6.80
N ARG A 130 -3.25 20.73 -6.77
CA ARG A 130 -3.91 21.77 -5.94
C ARG A 130 -5.32 22.10 -6.40
N ASP A 131 -5.61 21.93 -7.68
CA ASP A 131 -6.94 22.08 -8.27
C ASP A 131 -7.77 20.76 -8.24
N GLU A 132 -7.39 19.83 -7.36
CA GLU A 132 -8.07 18.54 -7.13
C GLU A 132 -8.10 17.60 -8.35
N LYS A 133 -7.31 17.88 -9.39
CA LYS A 133 -7.16 16.97 -10.52
C LYS A 133 -6.45 15.70 -10.06
N ARG A 134 -7.05 14.55 -10.37
CA ARG A 134 -6.51 13.24 -10.04
C ARG A 134 -5.77 12.62 -11.23
N CYS A 135 -4.70 11.91 -10.94
CA CYS A 135 -3.90 11.19 -11.93
C CYS A 135 -3.55 9.81 -11.41
N ARG A 136 -3.72 8.80 -12.26
CA ARG A 136 -3.26 7.43 -12.02
C ARG A 136 -2.30 7.03 -13.14
N VAL A 137 -1.20 6.37 -12.78
CA VAL A 137 -0.23 5.77 -13.69
C VAL A 137 0.12 4.37 -13.19
N GLY A 138 0.05 3.37 -14.06
CA GLY A 138 0.26 1.97 -13.70
C GLY A 138 -0.91 1.35 -12.93
N GLY A 139 -0.63 0.28 -12.17
CA GLY A 139 -1.65 -0.46 -11.43
C GLY A 139 -2.59 -1.26 -12.33
N TRP A 140 -2.10 -1.76 -13.46
CA TRP A 140 -2.89 -2.55 -14.43
C TRP A 140 -2.94 -4.04 -14.08
N GLY A 141 -2.30 -4.42 -12.98
CA GLY A 141 -2.21 -5.81 -12.52
C GLY A 141 -1.00 -6.55 -13.10
N TYR A 142 -0.66 -7.66 -12.49
CA TYR A 142 0.58 -8.40 -12.69
C TYR A 142 0.78 -9.00 -14.10
N LEU A 143 -0.27 -9.09 -14.90
CA LEU A 143 -0.22 -9.58 -16.29
C LEU A 143 0.06 -8.46 -17.29
N LEU A 144 -0.41 -7.23 -17.01
CA LEU A 144 -0.40 -6.12 -17.97
C LEU A 144 0.45 -4.93 -17.49
N GLY A 145 1.06 -5.03 -16.29
CA GLY A 145 1.82 -3.97 -15.64
C GLY A 145 2.43 -4.45 -14.33
N ASP A 146 2.34 -3.63 -13.28
CA ASP A 146 2.94 -3.86 -11.97
C ASP A 146 4.48 -3.99 -12.04
N GLU A 147 5.12 -3.25 -12.94
CA GLU A 147 6.57 -3.20 -13.10
C GLU A 147 7.24 -2.76 -11.78
N GLY A 148 8.33 -3.42 -11.42
CA GLY A 148 9.07 -3.17 -10.18
C GLY A 148 8.36 -3.59 -8.89
N SER A 149 7.17 -4.20 -8.99
CA SER A 149 6.43 -4.74 -7.85
C SER A 149 7.08 -5.99 -7.25
N GLY A 150 6.57 -6.42 -6.09
CA GLY A 150 6.98 -7.67 -5.47
C GLY A 150 6.77 -8.87 -6.38
N PHE A 151 5.66 -8.92 -7.12
CA PHE A 151 5.43 -9.99 -8.09
C PHE A 151 6.46 -9.95 -9.22
N SER A 152 6.73 -8.78 -9.82
CA SER A 152 7.74 -8.65 -10.88
C SER A 152 9.12 -9.07 -10.38
N LEU A 153 9.55 -8.54 -9.23
CA LEU A 153 10.84 -8.90 -8.63
C LEU A 153 10.96 -10.40 -8.33
N GLY A 154 9.93 -11.00 -7.74
CA GLY A 154 9.93 -12.43 -7.43
C GLY A 154 9.97 -13.32 -8.67
N ARG A 155 9.20 -12.97 -9.71
CA ARG A 155 9.22 -13.63 -11.01
C ARG A 155 10.61 -13.54 -11.65
N ASP A 156 11.21 -12.35 -11.63
CA ASP A 156 12.49 -12.09 -12.26
C ASP A 156 13.65 -12.80 -11.51
N ALA A 157 13.53 -12.96 -10.17
CA ALA A 157 14.42 -13.80 -9.38
C ALA A 157 14.36 -15.27 -9.81
N LEU A 158 13.17 -15.84 -9.99
CA LEU A 158 12.98 -17.19 -10.48
C LEU A 158 13.57 -17.37 -11.89
N ILE A 159 13.31 -16.41 -12.78
CA ILE A 159 13.85 -16.42 -14.14
C ILE A 159 15.39 -16.38 -14.12
N ALA A 160 16.01 -15.54 -13.29
CA ALA A 160 17.47 -15.46 -13.17
C ALA A 160 18.07 -16.78 -12.65
N CYS A 161 17.45 -17.40 -11.64
CA CYS A 161 17.82 -18.71 -11.12
C CYS A 161 17.80 -19.79 -12.23
N LEU A 162 16.69 -19.90 -12.95
CA LEU A 162 16.52 -20.90 -14.01
C LEU A 162 17.45 -20.66 -15.21
N ARG A 163 17.70 -19.40 -15.57
CA ARG A 163 18.68 -19.04 -16.60
C ARG A 163 20.11 -19.44 -16.22
N HIS A 164 20.49 -19.27 -14.95
CA HIS A 164 21.77 -19.77 -14.43
C HIS A 164 21.83 -21.29 -14.52
N TYR A 165 20.79 -22.00 -14.08
CA TYR A 165 20.71 -23.46 -14.14
C TYR A 165 20.84 -24.02 -15.57
N ASP A 166 20.19 -23.36 -16.53
CA ASP A 166 20.26 -23.72 -17.97
C ASP A 166 21.61 -23.36 -18.64
N GLY A 167 22.50 -22.63 -17.98
CA GLY A 167 23.71 -22.06 -18.58
C GLY A 167 23.46 -20.86 -19.51
N ARG A 168 22.26 -20.29 -19.53
CA ARG A 168 21.88 -19.09 -20.33
C ARG A 168 22.09 -17.77 -19.60
N GLY A 169 22.42 -17.80 -18.33
CA GLY A 169 22.64 -16.64 -17.47
C GLY A 169 23.88 -16.76 -16.60
N PRO A 170 24.34 -15.65 -16.00
CA PRO A 170 25.47 -15.68 -15.11
C PRO A 170 25.16 -16.48 -13.84
N LYS A 171 26.23 -16.92 -13.15
CA LYS A 171 26.10 -17.45 -11.80
C LYS A 171 25.49 -16.39 -10.89
N THR A 172 24.56 -16.77 -10.01
CA THR A 172 23.86 -15.87 -9.12
C THR A 172 23.55 -16.55 -7.78
N LEU A 173 23.65 -15.78 -6.70
CA LEU A 173 23.27 -16.17 -5.34
C LEU A 173 21.76 -16.45 -5.24
N LEU A 174 20.96 -15.90 -6.14
CA LEU A 174 19.51 -16.18 -6.20
C LEU A 174 19.20 -17.67 -6.28
N THR A 175 20.04 -18.47 -6.97
CA THR A 175 19.84 -19.92 -7.07
C THR A 175 19.87 -20.57 -5.69
N GLU A 176 20.92 -20.31 -4.90
CA GLU A 176 21.08 -20.88 -3.56
C GLU A 176 19.96 -20.42 -2.61
N LEU A 177 19.67 -19.11 -2.61
CA LEU A 177 18.65 -18.53 -1.73
C LEU A 177 17.24 -19.02 -2.06
N LEU A 178 16.88 -19.18 -3.33
CA LEU A 178 15.57 -19.72 -3.74
C LEU A 178 15.45 -21.20 -3.39
N LEU A 179 16.48 -22.01 -3.62
CA LEU A 179 16.47 -23.42 -3.23
C LEU A 179 16.34 -23.59 -1.72
N SER A 180 17.07 -22.77 -0.94
CA SER A 180 16.93 -22.73 0.52
C SER A 180 15.54 -22.31 0.96
N HIS A 181 14.95 -21.28 0.33
CA HIS A 181 13.60 -20.79 0.64
C HIS A 181 12.53 -21.88 0.47
N TYR A 182 12.65 -22.68 -0.57
CA TYR A 182 11.70 -23.77 -0.87
C TYR A 182 12.10 -25.12 -0.24
N GLY A 183 13.26 -25.22 0.39
CA GLY A 183 13.75 -26.49 0.99
C GLY A 183 14.04 -27.58 -0.06
N VAL A 184 14.48 -27.20 -1.26
CA VAL A 184 14.80 -28.14 -2.35
C VAL A 184 16.25 -27.99 -2.80
N SER A 185 16.81 -29.06 -3.41
CA SER A 185 18.20 -29.11 -3.87
C SER A 185 18.35 -28.96 -5.39
N ASP A 186 17.23 -29.00 -6.14
CA ASP A 186 17.23 -28.97 -7.59
C ASP A 186 16.32 -27.85 -8.12
N PRO A 187 16.87 -26.91 -8.93
CA PRO A 187 16.07 -25.84 -9.54
C PRO A 187 14.89 -26.32 -10.37
N GLY A 188 14.96 -27.51 -11.00
CA GLY A 188 13.86 -28.10 -11.75
C GLY A 188 12.59 -28.32 -10.91
N LYS A 189 12.72 -28.50 -9.60
CA LYS A 189 11.58 -28.66 -8.68
C LYS A 189 10.80 -27.35 -8.46
N LEU A 190 11.42 -26.18 -8.70
CA LEU A 190 10.76 -24.89 -8.56
C LEU A 190 9.53 -24.75 -9.46
N ILE A 191 9.55 -25.37 -10.64
CA ILE A 191 8.42 -25.37 -11.58
C ILE A 191 7.16 -25.89 -10.87
N HIS A 192 7.25 -27.09 -10.31
CA HIS A 192 6.09 -27.70 -9.64
C HIS A 192 5.62 -26.86 -8.45
N LEU A 193 6.53 -26.37 -7.62
CA LEU A 193 6.20 -25.57 -6.43
C LEU A 193 5.49 -24.25 -6.76
N VAL A 194 5.92 -23.59 -7.84
CA VAL A 194 5.30 -22.34 -8.29
C VAL A 194 3.93 -22.58 -8.92
N TYR A 195 3.81 -23.60 -9.81
CA TYR A 195 2.58 -23.82 -10.56
C TYR A 195 1.49 -24.54 -9.76
N SER A 196 1.83 -25.28 -8.69
CA SER A 196 0.86 -25.93 -7.81
C SER A 196 0.35 -25.05 -6.65
N ALA A 197 0.87 -23.84 -6.48
CA ALA A 197 0.46 -22.96 -5.41
C ALA A 197 -0.98 -22.46 -5.58
N GLU A 198 -1.77 -22.49 -4.50
CA GLU A 198 -3.15 -21.95 -4.50
C GLU A 198 -3.18 -20.44 -4.83
N ASN A 199 -2.19 -19.67 -4.36
CA ASN A 199 -2.07 -18.26 -4.64
C ASN A 199 -0.67 -17.94 -5.19
N GLN A 200 -0.47 -18.27 -6.47
CA GLN A 200 0.80 -18.07 -7.18
C GLN A 200 1.27 -16.61 -7.11
N ARG A 201 0.35 -15.64 -7.25
CA ARG A 201 0.69 -14.22 -7.21
C ARG A 201 1.31 -13.82 -5.86
N LYS A 202 0.72 -14.27 -4.77
CA LYS A 202 1.23 -13.99 -3.42
C LYS A 202 2.58 -14.68 -3.21
N GLN A 203 2.67 -15.96 -3.51
CA GLN A 203 3.89 -16.77 -3.35
C GLN A 203 5.06 -16.16 -4.12
N ILE A 204 4.87 -15.81 -5.39
CA ILE A 204 5.91 -15.20 -6.22
C ILE A 204 6.30 -13.83 -5.65
N SER A 205 5.32 -13.01 -5.23
CA SER A 205 5.60 -11.70 -4.66
C SER A 205 6.47 -11.76 -3.39
N GLU A 206 6.33 -12.80 -2.58
CA GLU A 206 7.13 -13.01 -1.37
C GLU A 206 8.62 -13.23 -1.68
N LEU A 207 8.95 -13.74 -2.87
CA LEU A 207 10.33 -13.94 -3.33
C LEU A 207 11.07 -12.62 -3.62
N SER A 208 10.36 -11.50 -3.71
CA SER A 208 11.01 -10.18 -3.77
C SER A 208 11.99 -9.96 -2.61
N ARG A 209 11.71 -10.52 -1.43
CA ARG A 209 12.61 -10.46 -0.29
C ARG A 209 13.91 -11.22 -0.53
N VAL A 210 13.83 -12.37 -1.21
CA VAL A 210 15.00 -13.18 -1.58
C VAL A 210 15.87 -12.39 -2.54
N LEU A 211 15.26 -11.74 -3.55
CA LEU A 211 15.98 -10.89 -4.51
C LEU A 211 16.66 -9.71 -3.82
N LEU A 212 15.95 -9.00 -2.94
CA LEU A 212 16.50 -7.87 -2.22
C LEU A 212 17.64 -8.29 -1.27
N THR A 213 17.55 -9.48 -0.66
CA THR A 213 18.64 -10.05 0.15
C THR A 213 19.87 -10.34 -0.70
N ALA A 214 19.71 -10.94 -1.89
CA ALA A 214 20.83 -11.18 -2.80
C ALA A 214 21.48 -9.87 -3.27
N ALA A 215 20.68 -8.85 -3.58
CA ALA A 215 21.18 -7.54 -3.97
C ALA A 215 21.96 -6.84 -2.82
N GLU A 216 21.48 -6.96 -1.56
CA GLU A 216 22.17 -6.43 -0.39
C GLU A 216 23.52 -7.12 -0.18
N GLN A 217 23.66 -8.39 -0.58
CA GLN A 217 24.91 -9.15 -0.54
C GLN A 217 25.82 -8.91 -1.77
N GLY A 218 25.42 -8.02 -2.67
CA GLY A 218 26.22 -7.63 -3.85
C GLY A 218 26.15 -8.60 -5.03
N ASP A 219 25.10 -9.47 -5.09
CA ASP A 219 24.90 -10.31 -6.28
C ASP A 219 24.59 -9.44 -7.50
N GLU A 220 25.42 -9.53 -8.53
CA GLU A 220 25.32 -8.67 -9.71
C GLU A 220 24.01 -8.83 -10.48
N ALA A 221 23.46 -10.06 -10.54
CA ALA A 221 22.21 -10.31 -11.24
C ALA A 221 21.04 -9.67 -10.46
N ALA A 222 21.01 -9.83 -9.15
CA ALA A 222 20.01 -9.21 -8.28
C ALA A 222 20.12 -7.67 -8.29
N CYS A 223 21.32 -7.12 -8.23
CA CYS A 223 21.53 -5.66 -8.32
C CYS A 223 20.96 -5.08 -9.61
N ARG A 224 21.23 -5.70 -10.76
CA ARG A 224 20.67 -5.27 -12.07
C ARG A 224 19.14 -5.34 -12.09
N LEU A 225 18.54 -6.37 -11.50
CA LEU A 225 17.08 -6.49 -11.43
C LEU A 225 16.46 -5.40 -10.53
N VAL A 226 17.13 -5.04 -9.43
CA VAL A 226 16.71 -3.92 -8.57
C VAL A 226 16.83 -2.59 -9.29
N GLU A 227 17.90 -2.36 -10.06
CA GLU A 227 18.09 -1.15 -10.88
C GLU A 227 16.97 -1.00 -11.92
N GLN A 228 16.67 -2.06 -12.67
CA GLN A 228 15.57 -2.06 -13.64
C GLN A 228 14.21 -1.79 -13.00
N ALA A 229 13.96 -2.41 -11.86
CA ALA A 229 12.73 -2.18 -11.10
C ALA A 229 12.64 -0.72 -10.61
N ALA A 230 13.73 -0.16 -10.12
CA ALA A 230 13.78 1.23 -9.67
C ALA A 230 13.57 2.24 -10.81
N ASP A 231 14.08 1.94 -12.01
CA ASP A 231 13.85 2.76 -13.21
C ASP A 231 12.37 2.77 -13.58
N ALA A 232 11.73 1.60 -13.65
CA ALA A 232 10.30 1.48 -13.96
C ALA A 232 9.41 2.18 -12.91
N LEU A 233 9.73 2.04 -11.63
CA LEU A 233 9.00 2.71 -10.56
C LEU A 233 9.17 4.24 -10.56
N ALA A 234 10.37 4.72 -10.87
CA ALA A 234 10.63 6.15 -11.03
C ALA A 234 9.87 6.72 -12.23
N GLU A 235 9.76 5.96 -13.33
CA GLU A 235 8.97 6.31 -14.51
C GLU A 235 7.48 6.46 -14.14
N LEU A 236 6.89 5.56 -13.37
CA LEU A 236 5.50 5.70 -12.92
C LEU A 236 5.26 7.02 -12.18
N ALA A 237 6.12 7.32 -11.20
CA ALA A 237 5.98 8.54 -10.38
C ALA A 237 6.24 9.81 -11.19
N SER A 238 7.29 9.84 -12.03
CA SER A 238 7.62 11.00 -12.87
C SER A 238 6.57 11.27 -13.92
N THR A 239 5.98 10.22 -14.51
CA THR A 239 4.85 10.36 -15.44
C THR A 239 3.61 10.95 -14.74
N CYS A 240 3.34 10.53 -13.50
CA CYS A 240 2.24 11.10 -12.72
C CYS A 240 2.49 12.59 -12.42
N LEU A 241 3.70 12.98 -12.00
CA LEU A 241 4.09 14.37 -11.79
C LEU A 241 3.94 15.21 -13.09
N ALA A 242 4.41 14.68 -14.22
CA ALA A 242 4.31 15.36 -15.50
C ALA A 242 2.85 15.61 -15.94
N LYS A 243 1.94 14.64 -15.70
CA LYS A 243 0.52 14.78 -16.01
C LYS A 243 -0.20 15.80 -15.10
N LEU A 244 0.24 15.95 -13.87
CA LEU A 244 -0.30 16.96 -12.93
C LEU A 244 0.29 18.35 -13.19
N ALA A 245 1.47 18.43 -13.84
CA ALA A 245 2.17 19.65 -14.24
C ALA A 245 2.44 20.62 -13.06
N GLU A 246 2.69 20.09 -11.86
CA GLU A 246 2.99 20.85 -10.65
C GLU A 246 4.20 20.27 -9.90
N PRO A 247 4.99 21.11 -9.21
CA PRO A 247 6.08 20.63 -8.34
C PRO A 247 5.50 20.04 -7.03
N LEU A 248 5.11 18.78 -7.08
CA LEU A 248 4.50 18.06 -5.97
C LEU A 248 5.49 17.10 -5.29
N PRO A 249 5.36 16.85 -3.98
CA PRO A 249 6.13 15.82 -3.30
C PRO A 249 5.70 14.42 -3.74
N VAL A 250 6.63 13.45 -3.67
CA VAL A 250 6.38 12.03 -3.92
C VAL A 250 6.46 11.27 -2.61
N VAL A 251 5.35 10.68 -2.20
CA VAL A 251 5.25 9.80 -1.04
C VAL A 251 5.59 8.36 -1.46
N LEU A 252 6.53 7.72 -0.77
CA LEU A 252 6.84 6.31 -0.97
C LEU A 252 6.05 5.46 0.01
N ALA A 253 5.24 4.54 -0.49
CA ALA A 253 4.36 3.69 0.30
C ALA A 253 4.37 2.23 -0.18
N GLY A 254 3.72 1.35 0.58
CA GLY A 254 3.72 -0.08 0.33
C GLY A 254 4.91 -0.80 0.96
N GLY A 255 4.77 -2.12 1.16
CA GLY A 255 5.71 -2.91 1.95
C GLY A 255 7.15 -2.93 1.43
N LEU A 256 7.37 -2.69 0.13
CA LEU A 256 8.71 -2.66 -0.46
C LEU A 256 9.37 -1.28 -0.42
N LEU A 257 8.62 -0.20 -0.20
CA LEU A 257 9.17 1.16 -0.11
C LEU A 257 9.12 1.76 1.30
N SER A 258 8.47 1.10 2.26
CA SER A 258 8.31 1.61 3.63
C SER A 258 9.49 1.30 4.56
N SER A 259 10.43 0.46 4.14
CA SER A 259 11.62 0.08 4.91
C SER A 259 12.88 0.27 4.09
N ASP A 260 14.00 0.53 4.76
CA ASP A 260 15.31 0.64 4.10
C ASP A 260 15.71 -0.70 3.46
N ASN A 261 15.91 -0.67 2.16
CA ASN A 261 16.35 -1.81 1.34
C ASN A 261 16.91 -1.30 -0.01
N PRO A 262 17.58 -2.16 -0.81
CA PRO A 262 18.18 -1.73 -2.08
C PRO A 262 17.20 -1.05 -3.04
N LEU A 263 15.96 -1.55 -3.14
CA LEU A 263 14.95 -0.97 -4.04
C LEU A 263 14.53 0.43 -3.58
N GLN A 264 14.21 0.59 -2.29
CA GLN A 264 13.80 1.89 -1.74
C GLN A 264 14.92 2.94 -1.92
N ARG A 265 16.18 2.58 -1.62
CA ARG A 265 17.33 3.47 -1.80
C ARG A 265 17.49 3.92 -3.25
N GLN A 266 17.36 2.99 -4.20
CA GLN A 266 17.47 3.25 -5.63
C GLN A 266 16.33 4.13 -6.17
N VAL A 267 15.08 3.84 -5.78
CA VAL A 267 13.90 4.65 -6.15
C VAL A 267 14.01 6.06 -5.57
N LYS A 268 14.37 6.18 -4.29
CA LYS A 268 14.55 7.47 -3.63
C LYS A 268 15.62 8.30 -4.30
N ALA A 269 16.78 7.71 -4.65
CA ALA A 269 17.87 8.42 -5.35
C ALA A 269 17.40 9.03 -6.69
N ARG A 270 16.64 8.27 -7.50
CA ARG A 270 16.10 8.73 -8.78
C ARG A 270 15.10 9.87 -8.62
N LEU A 271 14.14 9.70 -7.73
CA LEU A 271 13.06 10.67 -7.53
C LEU A 271 13.54 11.96 -6.85
N SER A 272 14.54 11.89 -5.99
CA SER A 272 15.10 13.07 -5.31
C SER A 272 15.74 14.10 -6.24
N THR A 273 16.00 13.74 -7.49
CA THR A 273 16.45 14.68 -8.52
C THR A 273 15.31 15.50 -9.12
N MET A 274 14.07 15.08 -8.94
CA MET A 274 12.87 15.65 -9.60
C MET A 274 11.86 16.23 -8.60
N ALA A 275 11.78 15.68 -7.39
CA ALA A 275 10.77 16.05 -6.40
C ALA A 275 11.26 15.81 -4.96
N ALA A 276 10.61 16.46 -3.99
CA ALA A 276 10.79 16.12 -2.59
C ALA A 276 10.21 14.72 -2.32
N VAL A 277 11.04 13.81 -1.79
CA VAL A 277 10.62 12.43 -1.47
C VAL A 277 10.25 12.33 0.00
N VAL A 278 9.05 11.84 0.29
CA VAL A 278 8.49 11.72 1.63
C VAL A 278 8.33 10.24 2.00
N LEU A 279 8.87 9.85 3.15
CA LEU A 279 8.56 8.58 3.80
C LEU A 279 7.54 8.85 4.91
N PRO A 280 6.33 8.28 4.86
CA PRO A 280 5.31 8.51 5.88
C PRO A 280 5.79 8.08 7.27
N SER A 281 5.57 8.91 8.27
CA SER A 281 5.86 8.60 9.68
C SER A 281 4.68 7.95 10.40
N VAL A 282 3.56 7.80 9.73
CA VAL A 282 2.31 7.21 10.23
C VAL A 282 1.76 6.20 9.23
N PRO A 283 0.97 5.22 9.66
CA PRO A 283 0.38 4.23 8.75
C PRO A 283 -0.70 4.85 7.84
N PRO A 284 -1.04 4.23 6.69
CA PRO A 284 -2.04 4.76 5.75
C PRO A 284 -3.40 5.09 6.38
N VAL A 285 -3.85 4.33 7.37
CA VAL A 285 -5.10 4.63 8.10
C VAL A 285 -5.08 6.01 8.77
N ALA A 286 -3.92 6.56 9.13
CA ALA A 286 -3.82 7.95 9.60
C ALA A 286 -4.17 8.94 8.48
N GLY A 287 -3.83 8.62 7.22
CA GLY A 287 -4.27 9.40 6.07
C GLY A 287 -5.80 9.40 5.92
N ALA A 288 -6.47 8.26 6.18
CA ALA A 288 -7.93 8.21 6.21
C ALA A 288 -8.50 9.11 7.32
N LEU A 289 -7.87 9.16 8.51
CA LEU A 289 -8.27 10.08 9.56
C LEU A 289 -8.05 11.56 9.17
N VAL A 290 -6.94 11.85 8.49
CA VAL A 290 -6.69 13.20 7.92
C VAL A 290 -7.79 13.58 6.93
N MET A 291 -8.20 12.66 6.05
CA MET A 291 -9.33 12.88 5.13
C MET A 291 -10.63 13.16 5.90
N ALA A 292 -10.92 12.41 6.95
CA ALA A 292 -12.11 12.59 7.77
C ALA A 292 -12.13 13.97 8.46
N LEU A 293 -11.01 14.41 9.02
CA LEU A 293 -10.87 15.73 9.65
C LEU A 293 -11.03 16.86 8.61
N LYS A 294 -10.34 16.77 7.47
CA LYS A 294 -10.40 17.80 6.41
C LYS A 294 -11.78 17.89 5.77
N SER A 295 -12.54 16.80 5.67
CA SER A 295 -13.92 16.82 5.13
C SER A 295 -14.86 17.72 5.97
N ARG A 296 -14.56 17.91 7.24
CA ARG A 296 -15.26 18.84 8.15
C ARG A 296 -14.52 20.17 8.32
N ARG A 297 -13.55 20.48 7.45
CA ARG A 297 -12.74 21.70 7.45
C ARG A 297 -11.97 21.92 8.76
N LEU A 298 -11.64 20.83 9.47
CA LEU A 298 -10.80 20.90 10.65
C LEU A 298 -9.34 21.05 10.24
N ALA A 299 -8.60 21.88 10.98
CA ALA A 299 -7.18 22.09 10.73
C ALA A 299 -6.36 20.85 11.17
N VAL A 300 -5.52 20.35 10.27
CA VAL A 300 -4.50 19.33 10.56
C VAL A 300 -3.16 20.04 10.75
N ASP A 301 -3.11 20.88 11.80
CA ASP A 301 -1.91 21.62 12.18
C ASP A 301 -0.86 20.70 12.85
N GLU A 302 0.32 21.25 13.18
CA GLU A 302 1.41 20.44 13.75
C GLU A 302 1.02 19.80 15.08
N ALA A 303 0.20 20.46 15.88
CA ALA A 303 -0.29 19.89 17.14
C ALA A 303 -1.24 18.70 16.92
N CYS A 304 -2.06 18.75 15.87
CA CYS A 304 -2.90 17.63 15.44
C CYS A 304 -2.05 16.46 14.90
N ARG A 305 -1.07 16.78 14.03
CA ARG A 305 -0.14 15.78 13.46
C ARG A 305 0.63 15.04 14.55
N GLU A 306 1.12 15.78 15.54
CA GLU A 306 1.87 15.19 16.65
C GLU A 306 0.98 14.28 17.50
N ARG A 307 -0.26 14.67 17.77
CA ARG A 307 -1.21 13.78 18.47
C ARG A 307 -1.48 12.51 17.67
N ILE A 308 -1.71 12.62 16.36
CA ILE A 308 -1.87 11.43 15.49
C ILE A 308 -0.61 10.55 15.53
N ARG A 309 0.61 11.10 15.56
CA ARG A 309 1.86 10.31 15.65
C ARG A 309 1.99 9.56 16.98
N CYS A 310 1.67 10.22 18.08
CA CYS A 310 2.03 9.75 19.42
C CYS A 310 0.94 8.95 20.15
N SER A 311 -0.32 9.06 19.74
CA SER A 311 -1.46 8.48 20.47
C SER A 311 -1.90 7.10 20.00
N TRP A 312 -1.15 6.42 19.11
CA TRP A 312 -1.48 5.07 18.69
C TRP A 312 -1.53 4.11 19.89
N PRO A 313 -2.62 3.34 20.05
CA PRO A 313 -2.67 2.34 21.10
C PRO A 313 -1.52 1.34 20.90
N LYS A 314 -0.85 0.99 21.99
CA LYS A 314 0.16 -0.08 21.95
C LYS A 314 -0.56 -1.34 21.47
N GLN A 315 -0.15 -1.87 20.32
CA GLN A 315 -0.67 -3.15 19.85
C GLN A 315 -0.37 -4.18 20.92
N GLY A 316 -1.43 -4.68 21.58
CA GLY A 316 -1.32 -5.82 22.46
C GLY A 316 -0.72 -6.97 21.63
N LYS A 317 0.37 -7.57 22.11
CA LYS A 317 0.87 -8.82 21.57
C LYS A 317 -0.26 -9.84 21.72
N GLY A 318 -1.02 -10.09 20.64
CA GLY A 318 -1.91 -11.24 20.52
C GLY A 318 -1.12 -12.46 20.07
#